data_f0712790d6464189dfb5edfef4aeb164
#
_entry.id   f0712790d6464189dfb5edfef4aeb164
#
_cell.length_a   1.000
_cell.length_b   1.000
_cell.length_c   1.000
_cell.angle_alpha   90.00
_cell.angle_beta   90.00
_cell.angle_gamma   90.00
#
_symmetry.space_group_name_H-M   'P 1'
#
loop_
_entity.id
_entity.type
_entity.pdbx_description
1 polymer ?
#
loop_
_entity_poly.entity_id
_entity_poly.type
_entity_poly.pdbx_seq_one_letter_code
_entity_poly.pdbx_strand_id
1 'polypeptide(L)'
;MDQEHPQEPIEYQISNELDLHTFLPNELGELIPDYIGLCLQKDILRIRIIHGKGIGTIRETVHSLLRRDLRVLRFELASHEEGGWGATVAWLSQTLNKSNDKM
;
A
#
# COMPACT_ATOMS: atom_id res chain seq x y z
N MET A 1 6.43 -21.37 30.94
CA MET A 1 6.25 -21.21 30.46
C MET A 1 6.02 -20.98 29.80
N ASP A 2 6.08 -20.94 29.68
CA ASP A 2 5.87 -20.66 29.05
C ASP A 2 5.51 -20.49 28.20
N GLN A 3 5.42 -20.31 28.05
CA GLN A 3 5.16 -20.04 27.40
C GLN A 3 4.72 -19.91 26.60
N GLU A 4 4.58 -19.90 26.55
CA GLU A 4 4.23 -19.78 25.88
C GLU A 4 3.55 -19.70 25.23
N HIS A 5 3.35 -19.53 24.97
CA HIS A 5 2.68 -19.19 24.30
C HIS A 5 2.22 -19.63 23.33
N PRO A 6 1.58 -19.63 23.53
CA PRO A 6 1.11 -20.24 22.54
C PRO A 6 1.27 -19.76 21.40
N GLN A 7 1.35 -20.28 20.87
CA GLN A 7 1.61 -19.85 19.94
C GLN A 7 0.60 -19.76 19.01
N GLU A 8 -0.30 -19.02 19.30
CA GLU A 8 -1.15 -18.63 18.33
C GLU A 8 -0.44 -17.93 17.29
N PRO A 9 -0.70 -18.11 16.02
CA PRO A 9 -0.05 -17.31 14.98
C PRO A 9 -0.39 -15.87 15.21
N ILE A 10 0.57 -15.03 15.00
CA ILE A 10 0.32 -13.62 15.06
C ILE A 10 -0.45 -13.25 13.83
N GLU A 11 -1.61 -12.65 14.01
CA GLU A 11 -2.37 -12.19 12.89
C GLU A 11 -2.12 -10.75 12.71
N TYR A 12 -1.50 -10.39 11.60
CA TYR A 12 -1.35 -9.00 11.27
C TYR A 12 -2.64 -8.54 10.62
N GLN A 13 -3.26 -7.56 11.22
CA GLN A 13 -4.47 -7.05 10.66
C GLN A 13 -4.11 -6.12 9.54
N ILE A 14 -4.53 -6.47 8.35
CA ILE A 14 -4.31 -5.62 7.19
C ILE A 14 -5.44 -4.61 7.16
N SER A 15 -5.08 -3.34 7.18
CA SER A 15 -6.06 -2.28 7.10
C SER A 15 -5.87 -1.52 5.79
N ASN A 16 -6.72 -0.55 5.55
CA ASN A 16 -6.63 0.26 4.34
C ASN A 16 -5.55 1.33 4.44
N GLU A 17 -4.65 1.20 5.41
CA GLU A 17 -3.66 2.23 5.65
C GLU A 17 -2.31 1.58 5.88
N LEU A 18 -1.28 2.09 5.23
CA LEU A 18 0.09 1.60 5.39
C LEU A 18 0.99 2.78 5.69
N ASP A 19 1.57 2.79 6.87
CA ASP A 19 2.46 3.86 7.30
C ASP A 19 3.90 3.43 7.06
N LEU A 20 4.62 4.18 6.26
CA LEU A 20 5.96 3.78 5.83
C LEU A 20 7.07 4.32 6.71
N HIS A 21 6.76 5.08 7.76
CA HIS A 21 7.84 5.80 8.44
C HIS A 21 8.85 4.88 9.13
N THR A 22 8.51 3.62 9.38
CA THR A 22 9.46 2.68 9.99
C THR A 22 10.15 1.79 8.97
N PHE A 23 9.89 1.98 7.69
CA PHE A 23 10.49 1.14 6.66
C PHE A 23 11.61 1.88 5.95
N LEU A 24 12.61 1.13 5.49
CA LEU A 24 13.70 1.71 4.73
C LEU A 24 13.28 1.84 3.27
N PRO A 25 13.86 2.82 2.57
CA PRO A 25 13.48 2.99 1.16
C PRO A 25 13.68 1.74 0.31
N ASN A 26 14.72 0.95 0.59
CA ASN A 26 14.97 -0.23 -0.23
C ASN A 26 14.04 -1.39 0.10
N GLU A 27 13.17 -1.23 1.08
CA GLU A 27 12.17 -2.26 1.38
C GLU A 27 10.90 -2.05 0.60
N LEU A 28 10.70 -0.88 0.03
CA LEU A 28 9.42 -0.52 -0.54
C LEU A 28 9.07 -1.31 -1.80
N GLY A 29 10.09 -1.71 -2.54
CA GLY A 29 9.87 -2.44 -3.78
C GLY A 29 9.15 -3.75 -3.59
N GLU A 30 9.33 -4.40 -2.44
CA GLU A 30 8.60 -5.61 -2.12
C GLU A 30 7.40 -5.33 -1.23
N LEU A 31 7.55 -4.37 -0.33
CA LEU A 31 6.51 -4.11 0.64
C LEU A 31 5.20 -3.66 0.00
N ILE A 32 5.28 -2.71 -0.91
CA ILE A 32 4.06 -2.13 -1.46
C ILE A 32 3.29 -3.11 -2.33
N PRO A 33 3.94 -3.84 -3.26
CA PRO A 33 3.19 -4.86 -3.99
C PRO A 33 2.59 -5.94 -3.09
N ASP A 34 3.33 -6.36 -2.06
CA ASP A 34 2.82 -7.37 -1.14
C ASP A 34 1.61 -6.83 -0.38
N TYR A 35 1.69 -5.59 0.07
CA TYR A 35 0.57 -4.98 0.77
C TYR A 35 -0.67 -4.91 -0.12
N ILE A 36 -0.49 -4.54 -1.38
CA ILE A 36 -1.61 -4.48 -2.31
C ILE A 36 -2.25 -5.86 -2.45
N GLY A 37 -1.42 -6.91 -2.57
CA GLY A 37 -1.96 -8.25 -2.66
C GLY A 37 -2.76 -8.65 -1.45
N LEU A 38 -2.26 -8.29 -0.26
CA LEU A 38 -2.99 -8.62 0.96
C LEU A 38 -4.30 -7.85 1.07
N CYS A 39 -4.30 -6.60 0.64
CA CYS A 39 -5.52 -5.82 0.64
C CYS A 39 -6.57 -6.43 -0.28
N LEU A 40 -6.14 -6.86 -1.45
CA LEU A 40 -7.07 -7.48 -2.39
C LEU A 40 -7.65 -8.76 -1.85
N GLN A 41 -6.88 -9.53 -1.09
CA GLN A 41 -7.40 -10.73 -0.46
C GLN A 41 -8.50 -10.42 0.54
N LYS A 42 -8.53 -9.21 1.04
CA LYS A 42 -9.53 -8.80 2.01
C LYS A 42 -10.56 -7.84 1.43
N ASP A 43 -10.57 -7.72 0.10
CA ASP A 43 -11.52 -6.85 -0.59
C ASP A 43 -11.37 -5.39 -0.18
N ILE A 44 -10.17 -4.99 0.17
CA ILE A 44 -9.88 -3.59 0.43
C ILE A 44 -9.44 -2.97 -0.88
N LEU A 45 -10.27 -2.11 -1.43
CA LEU A 45 -10.04 -1.57 -2.76
C LEU A 45 -9.63 -0.10 -2.78
N ARG A 46 -9.59 0.54 -1.62
CA ARG A 46 -9.10 1.91 -1.52
C ARG A 46 -8.12 1.93 -0.37
N ILE A 47 -6.88 2.30 -0.64
CA ILE A 47 -5.82 2.27 0.36
C ILE A 47 -5.18 3.63 0.48
N ARG A 48 -4.60 3.89 1.64
CA ARG A 48 -3.86 5.10 1.90
C ARG A 48 -2.46 4.72 2.35
N ILE A 49 -1.46 5.26 1.66
CA ILE A 49 -0.07 4.98 1.98
C ILE A 49 0.55 6.27 2.50
N ILE A 50 1.01 6.24 3.73
CA ILE A 50 1.55 7.41 4.40
C ILE A 50 3.06 7.41 4.21
N HIS A 51 3.56 8.32 3.38
CA HIS A 51 4.99 8.41 3.07
C HIS A 51 5.65 9.61 3.72
N GLY A 52 4.85 10.50 4.31
CA GLY A 52 5.40 11.65 4.97
C GLY A 52 5.58 12.83 4.05
N LYS A 53 5.86 13.99 4.66
CA LYS A 53 5.98 15.23 3.91
C LYS A 53 7.44 15.64 3.71
N GLY A 54 8.34 14.67 3.76
CA GLY A 54 9.76 14.99 3.65
C GLY A 54 10.14 15.50 2.27
N ILE A 55 11.36 15.18 1.85
CA ILE A 55 11.88 15.74 0.62
C ILE A 55 11.29 15.11 -0.64
N GLY A 56 10.39 14.17 -0.50
CA GLY A 56 9.68 13.66 -1.64
C GLY A 56 10.23 12.38 -2.24
N THR A 57 11.41 11.93 -1.78
CA THR A 57 12.01 10.73 -2.35
C THR A 57 11.13 9.50 -2.14
N ILE A 58 10.63 9.33 -0.92
CA ILE A 58 9.77 8.19 -0.62
C ILE A 58 8.47 8.28 -1.39
N ARG A 59 7.89 9.48 -1.46
CA ARG A 59 6.67 9.68 -2.20
C ARG A 59 6.84 9.29 -3.67
N GLU A 60 7.95 9.69 -4.27
CA GLU A 60 8.18 9.38 -5.67
C GLU A 60 8.39 7.88 -5.88
N THR A 61 9.05 7.23 -4.94
CA THR A 61 9.20 5.78 -5.03
C THR A 61 7.84 5.10 -4.97
N VAL A 62 6.99 5.54 -4.02
CA VAL A 62 5.65 5.00 -3.91
C VAL A 62 4.87 5.19 -5.21
N HIS A 63 4.92 6.40 -5.75
CA HIS A 63 4.17 6.69 -6.97
C HIS A 63 4.68 5.85 -8.15
N SER A 64 5.98 5.65 -8.22
CA SER A 64 6.55 4.81 -9.27
C SER A 64 6.05 3.37 -9.15
N LEU A 65 6.02 2.85 -7.92
CA LEU A 65 5.54 1.48 -7.71
C LEU A 65 4.06 1.35 -8.03
N LEU A 66 3.27 2.33 -7.63
CA LEU A 66 1.84 2.30 -7.92
C LEU A 66 1.57 2.40 -9.42
N ARG A 67 2.35 3.24 -10.10
CA ARG A 67 2.15 3.44 -11.54
C ARG A 67 2.40 2.16 -12.32
N ARG A 68 3.31 1.33 -11.85
CA ARG A 68 3.66 0.10 -12.55
C ARG A 68 2.81 -1.09 -12.16
N ASP A 69 2.00 -0.96 -11.14
CA ASP A 69 1.23 -2.11 -10.65
C ASP A 69 -0.09 -2.16 -11.39
N LEU A 70 -0.32 -3.26 -12.10
CA LEU A 70 -1.51 -3.40 -12.93
C LEU A 70 -2.80 -3.48 -12.13
N ARG A 71 -2.69 -3.71 -10.83
CA ARG A 71 -3.86 -3.79 -9.97
C ARG A 71 -4.30 -2.41 -9.48
N VAL A 72 -3.48 -1.39 -9.71
CA VAL A 72 -3.80 -0.03 -9.28
C VAL A 72 -4.51 0.69 -10.41
N LEU A 73 -5.76 1.10 -10.15
CA LEU A 73 -6.55 1.82 -11.14
C LEU A 73 -6.08 3.26 -11.28
N ARG A 74 -5.84 3.91 -10.16
CA ARG A 74 -5.34 5.28 -10.14
C ARG A 74 -4.89 5.60 -8.74
N PHE A 75 -4.14 6.67 -8.60
CA PHE A 75 -3.73 7.15 -7.29
C PHE A 75 -3.56 8.67 -7.36
N GLU A 76 -3.61 9.29 -6.19
CA GLU A 76 -3.42 10.73 -6.10
C GLU A 76 -3.00 11.07 -4.69
N LEU A 77 -2.42 12.24 -4.50
CA LEU A 77 -2.10 12.69 -3.16
C LEU A 77 -3.38 12.80 -2.36
N ALA A 78 -3.28 12.54 -1.07
CA ALA A 78 -4.45 12.54 -0.21
C ALA A 78 -5.01 13.94 -0.07
N SER A 79 -6.29 14.01 0.29
CA SER A 79 -6.91 15.28 0.60
C SER A 79 -6.30 15.82 1.88
N HIS A 80 -6.57 17.10 2.15
CA HIS A 80 -6.04 17.72 3.35
C HIS A 80 -6.43 16.93 4.60
N GLU A 81 -7.62 16.39 4.61
CA GLU A 81 -8.11 15.67 5.78
C GLU A 81 -7.53 14.27 5.91
N GLU A 82 -6.94 13.76 4.86
CA GLU A 82 -6.39 12.41 4.88
C GLU A 82 -4.86 12.41 4.81
N GLY A 83 -4.24 13.50 5.18
CA GLY A 83 -2.79 13.55 5.25
C GLY A 83 -2.14 14.49 4.25
N GLY A 84 -2.94 15.05 3.36
CA GLY A 84 -2.39 16.00 2.38
C GLY A 84 -1.27 15.36 1.60
N TRP A 85 -0.23 16.12 1.33
CA TRP A 85 0.86 15.62 0.50
C TRP A 85 1.76 14.64 1.25
N GLY A 86 1.46 14.32 2.52
CA GLY A 86 2.19 13.30 3.25
C GLY A 86 1.66 11.91 3.04
N ALA A 87 0.60 11.75 2.24
CA ALA A 87 -0.01 10.45 1.99
C ALA A 87 -0.52 10.40 0.57
N THR A 88 -0.69 9.18 0.07
CA THR A 88 -1.23 8.92 -1.25
C THR A 88 -2.38 7.94 -1.11
N VAL A 89 -3.48 8.23 -1.79
CA VAL A 89 -4.62 7.32 -1.84
C VAL A 89 -4.59 6.62 -3.19
N ALA A 90 -4.81 5.31 -3.18
CA ALA A 90 -4.82 4.52 -4.40
C ALA A 90 -6.06 3.65 -4.43
N TRP A 91 -6.59 3.44 -5.62
CA TRP A 91 -7.77 2.60 -5.86
C TRP A 91 -7.34 1.37 -6.61
N LEU A 92 -7.77 0.21 -6.13
CA LEU A 92 -7.33 -1.08 -6.63
C LEU A 92 -8.47 -1.79 -7.35
N SER A 93 -8.09 -2.74 -8.19
CA SER A 93 -9.05 -3.58 -8.88
C SER A 93 -8.72 -5.04 -8.62
N GLN A 94 -9.75 -5.84 -8.42
CA GLN A 94 -9.55 -7.28 -8.27
C GLN A 94 -9.12 -7.94 -9.57
N THR A 95 -9.46 -7.31 -10.71
CA THR A 95 -8.98 -7.80 -11.99
C THR A 95 -7.87 -6.90 -12.47
N LEU A 96 -6.93 -7.47 -13.21
CA LEU A 96 -5.84 -6.67 -13.75
C LEU A 96 -6.41 -5.61 -14.69
N ASN A 97 -5.92 -4.42 -14.50
CA ASN A 97 -6.47 -3.27 -15.16
C ASN A 97 -6.22 -3.25 -16.64
N LYS A 98 -5.26 -3.98 -17.09
CA LYS A 98 -4.93 -3.94 -18.43
C LYS A 98 -5.52 -4.93 -19.20
N SER A 99 -6.20 -5.19 -19.21
CA SER A 99 -6.56 -6.07 -20.04
C SER A 99 -7.28 -5.75 -21.15
N ASN A 100 -6.88 -4.84 -20.96
CA ASN A 100 -7.24 -4.55 -21.52
C ASN A 100 -7.40 -4.86 -22.49
N ASP A 101 -7.41 -4.83 -22.33
CA ASP A 101 -7.45 -4.95 -22.95
C ASP A 101 -7.60 -5.39 -23.93
N LYS A 102 -7.59 -5.56 -24.20
CA LYS A 102 -7.62 -5.91 -24.96
C LYS A 102 -8.02 -6.33 -25.62
N MET A 103 -8.15 -6.44 -25.62
CA MET A 103 -8.48 -6.77 -26.12
C MET A 103 -8.85 -6.77 -26.50
#